data_49a5ba3d3e1fcde53847135d04acefb0
#
_entry.id   49a5ba3d3e1fcde53847135d04acefb0
#
_cell.length_a   1.000
_cell.length_b   1.000
_cell.length_c   1.000
_cell.angle_alpha   90.00
_cell.angle_beta   90.00
_cell.angle_gamma   90.00
#
_symmetry.space_group_name_H-M   'P 1'
#
loop_
_entity.id
_entity.type
_entity.pdbx_description
1 polymer ?
#
loop_
_entity_poly.entity_id
_entity_poly.type
_entity_poly.pdbx_seq_one_letter_code
_entity_poly.pdbx_strand_id
1 'polypeptide(L)'
;MNLPSTNQVLQALAALAQESRLAVFRLLVQQGPEGLAASKIAACLAMPPSSLSFHLKELAHADLVTARQHGRFVIYAANIGAMNGLIGFLTENCCGGAPCAVAATPC
;
A
#
# COMPACT_ATOMS: atom_id res chain seq x y z
N MET A 1 -8.83 -16.56 -4.88
CA MET A 1 -7.91 -15.70 -4.14
C MET A 1 -8.45 -15.49 -2.73
N ASN A 2 -7.62 -15.72 -1.75
CA ASN A 2 -8.05 -15.60 -0.37
C ASN A 2 -8.05 -14.14 0.10
N LEU A 3 -9.12 -13.77 0.79
CA LEU A 3 -9.17 -12.47 1.43
C LEU A 3 -8.24 -12.46 2.66
N PRO A 4 -7.69 -11.31 3.03
CA PRO A 4 -6.87 -11.22 4.23
C PRO A 4 -7.72 -11.42 5.47
N SER A 5 -7.07 -11.79 6.57
CA SER A 5 -7.74 -11.87 7.87
C SER A 5 -8.03 -10.47 8.40
N THR A 6 -8.93 -10.41 9.38
CA THR A 6 -9.22 -9.13 10.05
C THR A 6 -7.97 -8.50 10.64
N ASN A 7 -7.09 -9.31 11.25
CA ASN A 7 -5.83 -8.77 11.80
C ASN A 7 -4.93 -8.19 10.72
N GLN A 8 -4.82 -8.85 9.58
CA GLN A 8 -4.04 -8.34 8.46
C GLN A 8 -4.61 -7.01 7.96
N VAL A 9 -5.94 -6.92 7.86
CA VAL A 9 -6.61 -5.69 7.45
C VAL A 9 -6.33 -4.57 8.44
N LEU A 10 -6.43 -4.84 9.73
CA LEU A 10 -6.16 -3.83 10.74
C LEU A 10 -4.72 -3.36 10.71
N GLN A 11 -3.76 -4.26 10.51
CA GLN A 11 -2.36 -3.88 10.35
C GLN A 11 -2.14 -2.98 9.14
N ALA A 12 -2.78 -3.31 8.03
CA ALA A 12 -2.66 -2.51 6.80
C ALA A 12 -3.25 -1.12 7.01
N LEU A 13 -4.45 -1.04 7.59
CA LEU A 13 -5.10 0.24 7.83
C LEU A 13 -4.29 1.09 8.81
N ALA A 14 -3.75 0.47 9.87
CA ALA A 14 -2.93 1.19 10.84
C ALA A 14 -1.66 1.74 10.19
N ALA A 15 -1.02 0.96 9.33
CA ALA A 15 0.16 1.42 8.61
C ALA A 15 -0.15 2.60 7.70
N LEU A 16 -1.31 2.58 7.04
CA LEU A 16 -1.73 3.65 6.13
C LEU A 16 -2.28 4.87 6.86
N ALA A 17 -2.61 4.75 8.13
CA ALA A 17 -3.22 5.83 8.90
C ALA A 17 -2.16 6.80 9.47
N GLN A 18 -1.20 7.17 8.62
CA GLN A 18 -0.17 8.13 8.96
C GLN A 18 0.20 8.83 7.65
N GLU A 19 0.25 10.15 7.70
CA GLU A 19 0.37 10.98 6.50
C GLU A 19 1.54 10.59 5.60
N SER A 20 2.72 10.44 6.18
CA SER A 20 3.91 10.11 5.40
C SER A 20 3.83 8.72 4.78
N ARG A 21 3.37 7.75 5.56
CA ARG A 21 3.24 6.38 5.04
C ARG A 21 2.20 6.28 3.92
N LEU A 22 1.10 7.00 4.08
CA LEU A 22 0.10 7.05 3.01
C LEU A 22 0.70 7.65 1.73
N ALA A 23 1.48 8.73 1.87
CA ALA A 23 2.13 9.36 0.72
C ALA A 23 3.12 8.42 0.05
N VAL A 24 3.92 7.70 0.83
CA VAL A 24 4.85 6.71 0.28
C VAL A 24 4.10 5.62 -0.48
N PHE A 25 3.07 5.07 0.13
CA PHE A 25 2.31 4.00 -0.50
C PHE A 25 1.66 4.45 -1.81
N ARG A 26 1.04 5.62 -1.80
CA ARG A 26 0.40 6.15 -3.01
C ARG A 26 1.41 6.40 -4.14
N LEU A 27 2.59 6.91 -3.79
CA LEU A 27 3.65 7.10 -4.77
C LEU A 27 4.03 5.77 -5.42
N LEU A 28 4.20 4.73 -4.61
CA LEU A 28 4.58 3.42 -5.13
C LEU A 28 3.47 2.77 -5.94
N VAL A 29 2.22 2.95 -5.55
CA VAL A 29 1.09 2.48 -6.35
C VAL A 29 1.11 3.12 -7.74
N GLN A 30 1.33 4.42 -7.80
CA GLN A 30 1.38 5.16 -9.07
C GLN A 30 2.58 4.74 -9.93
N GLN A 31 3.69 4.38 -9.28
CA GLN A 31 4.90 3.96 -9.98
C GLN A 31 4.74 2.57 -10.60
N GLY A 32 3.93 1.72 -10.02
CA GLY A 32 3.70 0.38 -10.54
C GLY A 32 4.74 -0.63 -10.10
N PRO A 33 4.78 -1.80 -10.76
CA PRO A 33 5.63 -2.92 -10.32
C PRO A 33 7.13 -2.67 -10.43
N GLU A 34 7.54 -1.70 -11.22
CA GLU A 34 8.96 -1.36 -11.32
C GLU A 34 9.51 -0.83 -10.01
N GLY A 35 8.67 -0.14 -9.24
CA GLY A 35 9.07 0.40 -7.96
C GLY A 35 10.03 1.56 -8.05
N LEU A 36 10.55 1.96 -6.89
CA LEU A 36 11.52 3.04 -6.77
C LEU A 36 12.55 2.70 -5.72
N ALA A 37 13.78 3.14 -5.94
CA ALA A 37 14.80 3.08 -4.90
C ALA A 37 14.43 4.04 -3.76
N ALA A 38 14.85 3.70 -2.54
CA ALA A 38 14.55 4.53 -1.37
C ALA A 38 15.02 5.98 -1.55
N SER A 39 16.18 6.18 -2.15
CA SER A 39 16.70 7.54 -2.40
C SER A 39 15.77 8.36 -3.30
N LYS A 40 15.16 7.71 -4.28
CA LYS A 40 14.20 8.37 -5.17
C LYS A 40 12.91 8.72 -4.45
N ILE A 41 12.43 7.82 -3.61
CA ILE A 41 11.24 8.08 -2.81
C ILE A 41 11.49 9.28 -1.89
N ALA A 42 12.63 9.29 -1.21
CA ALA A 42 12.99 10.40 -0.32
C ALA A 42 13.03 11.73 -1.07
N ALA A 43 13.62 11.73 -2.27
CA ALA A 43 13.70 12.94 -3.09
C ALA A 43 12.31 13.40 -3.54
N CYS A 44 11.47 12.47 -4.01
CA CYS A 44 10.13 12.82 -4.49
C CYS A 44 9.26 13.40 -3.40
N LEU A 45 9.40 12.92 -2.17
CA LEU A 45 8.54 13.33 -1.06
C LEU A 45 9.20 14.33 -0.13
N ALA A 46 10.42 14.76 -0.46
CA ALA A 46 11.21 15.69 0.37
C ALA A 46 11.27 15.20 1.82
N MET A 47 11.59 13.92 1.98
CA MET A 47 11.58 13.25 3.28
C MET A 47 12.99 12.85 3.68
N PRO A 48 13.38 13.06 4.95
CA PRO A 48 14.70 12.60 5.41
C PRO A 48 14.83 11.09 5.26
N PRO A 49 15.99 10.58 4.82
CA PRO A 49 16.15 9.14 4.62
C PRO A 49 15.89 8.29 5.87
N SER A 50 16.24 8.80 7.05
CA SER A 50 16.02 8.05 8.29
C SER A 50 14.52 7.89 8.59
N SER A 51 13.75 8.94 8.36
CA SER A 51 12.28 8.88 8.51
C SER A 51 11.68 7.92 7.51
N LEU A 52 12.14 8.01 6.26
CA LEU A 52 11.64 7.12 5.21
C LEU A 52 11.94 5.66 5.52
N SER A 53 13.15 5.36 6.00
CA SER A 53 13.50 3.99 6.36
C SER A 53 12.54 3.41 7.38
N PHE A 54 12.18 4.19 8.38
CA PHE A 54 11.21 3.78 9.38
C PHE A 54 9.83 3.51 8.74
N HIS A 55 9.38 4.42 7.90
CA HIS A 55 8.07 4.27 7.25
C HIS A 55 8.02 3.08 6.30
N LEU A 56 9.09 2.84 5.54
CA LEU A 56 9.17 1.69 4.65
C LEU A 56 9.14 0.38 5.44
N LYS A 57 9.81 0.36 6.58
CA LYS A 57 9.81 -0.80 7.45
C LYS A 57 8.39 -1.10 7.97
N GLU A 58 7.67 -0.06 8.38
CA GLU A 58 6.29 -0.22 8.86
C GLU A 58 5.36 -0.71 7.76
N LEU A 59 5.51 -0.18 6.55
CA LEU A 59 4.72 -0.62 5.41
C LEU A 59 5.05 -2.06 5.02
N ALA A 60 6.32 -2.44 5.05
CA ALA A 60 6.73 -3.81 4.75
C ALA A 60 6.20 -4.79 5.80
N HIS A 61 6.20 -4.41 7.06
CA HIS A 61 5.65 -5.21 8.15
C HIS A 61 4.16 -5.49 7.96
N ALA A 62 3.44 -4.52 7.40
CA ALA A 62 2.02 -4.66 7.10
C ALA A 62 1.77 -5.32 5.74
N ASP A 63 2.83 -5.77 5.08
CA ASP A 63 2.77 -6.46 3.79
C ASP A 63 2.24 -5.58 2.65
N LEU A 64 2.34 -4.27 2.81
CA LEU A 64 1.86 -3.31 1.81
C LEU A 64 2.90 -2.95 0.76
N VAL A 65 4.17 -3.16 1.06
CA VAL A 65 5.25 -2.94 0.10
C VAL A 65 6.17 -4.14 0.12
N THR A 66 6.84 -4.35 -1.01
CA THR A 66 7.88 -5.36 -1.14
C THR A 66 9.20 -4.67 -1.43
N ALA A 67 10.29 -5.34 -1.09
CA ALA A 67 11.63 -4.83 -1.32
C ALA A 67 12.43 -5.87 -2.08
N ARG A 68 13.21 -5.41 -3.06
CA ARG A 68 14.13 -6.31 -3.78
C ARG A 68 15.46 -5.63 -3.97
N GLN A 69 16.52 -6.42 -3.94
CA GLN A 69 17.86 -5.94 -4.20
C GLN A 69 18.06 -5.79 -5.70
N HIS A 70 18.60 -4.66 -6.11
CA HIS A 70 18.95 -4.43 -7.51
C HIS A 70 20.29 -3.71 -7.53
N GLY A 71 21.37 -4.49 -7.71
CA GLY A 71 22.72 -3.95 -7.62
C GLY A 71 22.99 -3.44 -6.22
N ARG A 72 23.31 -2.16 -6.10
CA ARG A 72 23.60 -1.50 -4.83
C ARG A 72 22.34 -0.93 -4.17
N PHE A 73 21.21 -1.01 -4.86
CA PHE A 73 19.99 -0.35 -4.42
C PHE A 73 18.99 -1.36 -3.93
N VAL A 74 18.15 -0.91 -3.00
CA VAL A 74 16.94 -1.64 -2.63
C VAL A 74 15.78 -0.93 -3.29
N ILE A 75 15.02 -1.66 -4.08
CA ILE A 75 13.87 -1.14 -4.81
C ILE A 75 12.61 -1.55 -4.08
N TYR A 76 11.76 -0.59 -3.79
CA TYR A 76 10.48 -0.81 -3.12
C TYR A 76 9.36 -0.67 -4.12
N ALA A 77 8.38 -1.55 -4.02
CA ALA A 77 7.18 -1.52 -4.86
C ALA A 77 5.97 -1.76 -4.00
N ALA A 78 4.83 -1.21 -4.41
CA ALA A 78 3.57 -1.49 -3.73
C ALA A 78 3.20 -2.95 -3.95
N ASN A 79 2.71 -3.60 -2.90
CA ASN A 79 2.16 -4.94 -3.01
C ASN A 79 0.71 -4.83 -3.48
N ILE A 80 0.52 -4.86 -4.79
CA ILE A 80 -0.79 -4.65 -5.38
C ILE A 80 -1.79 -5.74 -4.97
N GLY A 81 -1.30 -6.98 -4.80
CA GLY A 81 -2.15 -8.07 -4.32
C GLY A 81 -2.71 -7.78 -2.93
N ALA A 82 -1.87 -7.27 -2.03
CA ALA A 82 -2.32 -6.90 -0.69
C ALA A 82 -3.31 -5.74 -0.73
N MET A 83 -3.07 -4.76 -1.59
CA MET A 83 -3.99 -3.64 -1.77
C MET A 83 -5.34 -4.13 -2.27
N ASN A 84 -5.35 -4.98 -3.28
CA ASN A 84 -6.58 -5.54 -3.80
C ASN A 84 -7.30 -6.39 -2.76
N GLY A 85 -6.55 -7.13 -1.95
CA GLY A 85 -7.11 -7.90 -0.85
C GLY A 85 -7.81 -7.03 0.18
N LEU A 86 -7.18 -5.89 0.53
CA LEU A 86 -7.77 -4.94 1.46
C LEU A 86 -9.08 -4.36 0.89
N ILE A 87 -9.05 -3.92 -0.35
CA ILE A 87 -10.25 -3.39 -1.01
C ILE A 87 -11.33 -4.46 -1.07
N GLY A 88 -10.97 -5.68 -1.42
CA GLY A 88 -11.91 -6.78 -1.49
C GLY A 88 -12.55 -7.09 -0.15
N PHE A 89 -11.77 -7.07 0.92
CA PHE A 89 -12.28 -7.28 2.27
C PHE A 89 -13.28 -6.19 2.66
N LEU A 90 -12.92 -4.93 2.40
CA LEU A 90 -13.78 -3.80 2.77
C LEU A 90 -15.06 -3.74 1.98
N THR A 91 -15.05 -4.26 0.76
CA THR A 91 -16.22 -4.22 -0.12
C THR A 91 -16.94 -5.56 -0.23
N GLU A 92 -16.54 -6.54 0.55
CA GLU A 92 -17.16 -7.85 0.55
C GLU A 92 -18.67 -7.73 0.82
N ASN A 93 -19.45 -8.36 -0.03
CA ASN A 93 -20.92 -8.30 0.04
C ASN A 93 -21.48 -6.88 0.03
N CYS A 94 -20.77 -5.96 -0.64
CA CYS A 94 -21.25 -4.60 -0.82
C CYS A 94 -22.68 -4.61 -1.37
N CYS A 95 -23.53 -3.76 -0.82
CA CYS A 95 -24.93 -3.64 -1.22
C CYS A 95 -25.68 -4.96 -1.09
N GLY A 96 -25.35 -5.75 -0.05
CA GLY A 96 -26.02 -7.03 0.19
C GLY A 96 -25.73 -8.07 -0.86
N GLY A 97 -24.62 -7.94 -1.59
CA GLY A 97 -24.26 -8.84 -2.67
C GLY A 97 -24.74 -8.41 -4.03
N ALA A 98 -25.53 -7.35 -4.11
CA ALA A 98 -25.95 -6.80 -5.41
C ALA A 98 -24.87 -5.91 -5.97
N PRO A 99 -24.71 -5.85 -7.31
CA PRO A 99 -23.73 -4.95 -7.91
C PRO A 99 -24.05 -3.50 -7.58
N CYS A 100 -23.04 -2.74 -7.22
CA CYS A 100 -23.19 -1.30 -7.04
C CYS A 100 -23.08 -0.61 -8.37
N ALA A 101 -24.05 0.24 -8.68
CA ALA A 101 -23.96 1.11 -9.83
C ALA A 101 -22.99 2.24 -9.45
N VAL A 102 -21.83 2.19 -10.05
CA VAL A 102 -20.69 3.03 -9.63
C VAL A 102 -21.01 4.50 -9.61
N ALA A 103 -21.75 4.97 -10.57
CA ALA A 103 -21.97 6.42 -10.73
C ALA A 103 -23.38 6.85 -10.36
N ALA A 104 -24.30 5.93 -10.25
CA ALA A 104 -25.69 6.31 -10.21
C ALA A 104 -26.31 6.27 -8.83
N THR A 105 -25.83 5.35 -7.97
CA THR A 105 -26.49 5.10 -6.69
C THR A 105 -25.48 4.87 -5.61
N PRO A 106 -25.50 5.68 -4.55
CA PRO A 106 -24.67 5.35 -3.36
C PRO A 106 -25.19 4.06 -2.76
N CYS A 107 -24.25 3.24 -2.34
CA CYS A 107 -24.60 1.98 -1.65
C CYS A 107 -24.93 2.23 -0.19
#